data_ba6a85ab08861579f132643480217d7b
#
_entry.id   ba6a85ab08861579f132643480217d7b
#
_cell.length_a   1.000
_cell.length_b   1.000
_cell.length_c   1.000
_cell.angle_alpha   90.00
_cell.angle_beta   90.00
_cell.angle_gamma   90.00
#
_symmetry.space_group_name_H-M   'P 1'
#
loop_
_entity.id
_entity.type
_entity.pdbx_description
1 polymer ?
#
loop_
_entity_poly.entity_id
_entity_poly.type
_entity_poly.pdbx_seq_one_letter_code
_entity_poly.pdbx_strand_id
1 'polypeptide(L)'
;MTKVLILNGPNLNLLGRREPDIYGSTTLDQLNEHLAQSAPEAMTLDFFQSNHEGEMVERIQSLMDQPIDGIVMNPAAWTHTSVAIRDAIAAID
;
A
#
# COMPACT_ATOMS: atom_id res chain seq x y z
N MET A 1 -7.85 16.62 10.07
CA MET A 1 -8.02 15.74 8.90
C MET A 1 -7.19 14.48 9.09
N THR A 2 -7.77 13.34 8.83
CA THR A 2 -7.10 12.05 8.99
C THR A 2 -6.36 11.69 7.71
N LYS A 3 -5.09 11.35 7.82
CA LYS A 3 -4.26 10.93 6.67
C LYS A 3 -3.90 9.45 6.82
N VAL A 4 -4.21 8.68 5.78
CA VAL A 4 -3.93 7.24 5.73
C VAL A 4 -3.12 6.92 4.48
N LEU A 5 -2.05 6.16 4.65
CA LEU A 5 -1.22 5.69 3.54
C LEU A 5 -1.60 4.25 3.21
N ILE A 6 -1.92 4.03 1.94
CA ILE A 6 -2.24 2.70 1.42
C ILE A 6 -0.99 2.18 0.72
N LEU A 7 -0.44 1.09 1.25
CA LEU A 7 0.78 0.46 0.71
C LEU A 7 0.45 -0.87 0.05
N ASN A 8 0.87 -1.03 -1.19
CA ASN A 8 0.63 -2.24 -1.96
C ASN A 8 1.96 -2.85 -2.42
N GLY A 9 2.11 -4.15 -2.18
CA GLY A 9 3.34 -4.90 -2.45
C GLY A 9 3.50 -5.33 -3.91
N PRO A 10 4.40 -6.29 -4.15
CA PRO A 10 4.80 -6.67 -5.50
C PRO A 10 3.66 -7.31 -6.27
N ASN A 11 3.68 -7.10 -7.57
CA ASN A 11 2.74 -7.65 -8.55
C ASN A 11 1.32 -7.10 -8.48
N LEU A 12 0.98 -6.27 -7.47
CA LEU A 12 -0.35 -5.66 -7.40
C LEU A 12 -0.57 -4.65 -8.53
N ASN A 13 0.51 -4.14 -9.13
CA ASN A 13 0.42 -3.33 -10.34
C ASN A 13 -0.12 -4.10 -11.55
N LEU A 14 -0.15 -5.45 -11.46
CA LEU A 14 -0.66 -6.31 -12.53
C LEU A 14 -2.14 -6.66 -12.36
N LEU A 15 -2.80 -6.15 -11.32
CA LEU A 15 -4.24 -6.37 -11.15
C LEU A 15 -5.00 -5.93 -12.40
N GLY A 16 -5.98 -6.73 -12.80
CA GLY A 16 -6.75 -6.51 -14.02
C GLY A 16 -6.11 -7.08 -15.28
N ARG A 17 -4.81 -7.41 -15.23
CA ARG A 17 -4.06 -7.99 -16.36
C ARG A 17 -3.61 -9.41 -16.09
N ARG A 18 -3.40 -9.74 -14.81
CA ARG A 18 -2.93 -11.07 -14.39
C ARG A 18 -4.13 -11.96 -14.11
N GLU A 19 -4.22 -13.05 -14.89
CA GLU A 19 -5.21 -14.11 -14.66
C GLU A 19 -6.59 -13.56 -14.29
N PRO A 20 -7.22 -12.74 -15.16
CA PRO A 20 -8.48 -12.07 -14.82
C PRO A 20 -9.61 -13.04 -14.49
N ASP A 21 -9.57 -14.27 -14.99
CA ASP A 21 -10.56 -15.30 -14.66
C ASP A 21 -10.50 -15.72 -13.16
N ILE A 22 -9.36 -15.49 -12.52
CA ILE A 22 -9.14 -15.83 -11.11
C ILE A 22 -9.27 -14.59 -10.24
N TYR A 23 -8.58 -13.50 -10.60
CA TYR A 23 -8.44 -12.30 -9.76
C TYR A 23 -9.35 -11.14 -10.18
N GLY A 24 -10.09 -11.30 -11.29
CA GLY A 24 -10.94 -10.24 -11.82
C GLY A 24 -10.20 -9.27 -12.72
N SER A 25 -10.95 -8.34 -13.31
CA SER A 25 -10.43 -7.38 -14.29
C SER A 25 -10.23 -5.97 -13.73
N THR A 26 -10.49 -5.75 -12.46
CA THR A 26 -10.29 -4.44 -11.82
C THR A 26 -8.79 -4.17 -11.65
N THR A 27 -8.34 -3.04 -12.17
CA THR A 27 -6.92 -2.64 -12.04
C THR A 27 -6.65 -2.03 -10.67
N LEU A 28 -5.36 -1.91 -10.31
CA LEU A 28 -4.98 -1.23 -9.07
C LEU A 28 -5.43 0.24 -9.08
N ASP A 29 -5.27 0.93 -10.21
CA ASP A 29 -5.70 2.31 -10.35
C ASP A 29 -7.20 2.48 -10.11
N GLN A 30 -8.00 1.55 -10.67
CA GLN A 30 -9.45 1.55 -10.47
C GLN A 30 -9.80 1.30 -8.99
N LEU A 31 -9.09 0.38 -8.35
CA LEU A 31 -9.29 0.09 -6.94
C LEU A 31 -8.95 1.30 -6.08
N ASN A 32 -7.81 1.94 -6.36
CA ASN A 32 -7.40 3.14 -5.63
C ASN A 32 -8.41 4.28 -5.79
N GLU A 33 -8.93 4.47 -7.00
CA GLU A 33 -9.94 5.47 -7.26
C GLU A 33 -11.22 5.18 -6.47
N HIS A 34 -11.64 3.91 -6.45
CA HIS A 34 -12.81 3.50 -5.68
C HIS A 34 -12.61 3.75 -4.18
N LEU A 35 -11.44 3.42 -3.65
CA LEU A 35 -11.14 3.68 -2.23
C LEU A 35 -11.15 5.18 -1.92
N ALA A 36 -10.57 5.99 -2.79
CA ALA A 36 -10.54 7.44 -2.59
C ALA A 36 -11.95 8.03 -2.58
N GLN A 37 -12.82 7.56 -3.48
CA GLN A 37 -14.20 8.02 -3.55
C GLN A 37 -15.04 7.55 -2.37
N SER A 38 -14.71 6.39 -1.80
CA SER A 38 -15.47 5.79 -0.69
C SER A 38 -15.00 6.29 0.67
N ALA A 39 -13.85 6.95 0.74
CA ALA A 39 -13.29 7.44 2.00
C ALA A 39 -14.16 8.56 2.58
N PRO A 40 -14.26 8.65 3.92
CA PRO A 40 -14.95 9.78 4.55
C PRO A 40 -14.35 11.12 4.12
N GLU A 41 -15.16 12.16 4.09
CA GLU A 41 -14.76 13.48 3.61
C GLU A 41 -13.56 14.04 4.37
N ALA A 42 -13.46 13.75 5.66
CA ALA A 42 -12.37 14.23 6.51
C ALA A 42 -11.10 13.36 6.42
N MET A 43 -11.09 12.35 5.53
CA MET A 43 -9.95 11.44 5.38
C MET A 43 -9.28 11.64 4.02
N THR A 44 -7.96 11.76 4.05
CA THR A 44 -7.14 11.80 2.83
C THR A 44 -6.37 10.49 2.70
N LEU A 45 -6.43 9.88 1.52
CA LEU A 45 -5.70 8.67 1.22
C LEU A 45 -4.54 8.97 0.29
N ASP A 46 -3.34 8.50 0.65
CA ASP A 46 -2.20 8.45 -0.25
C ASP A 46 -1.95 7.00 -0.61
N PHE A 47 -1.44 6.77 -1.82
CA PHE A 47 -1.24 5.42 -2.35
C PHE A 47 0.21 5.25 -2.79
N PHE A 48 0.79 4.10 -2.47
CA PHE A 48 2.13 3.74 -2.92
C PHE A 48 2.16 2.25 -3.23
N GLN A 49 2.70 1.91 -4.38
CA GLN A 49 2.90 0.51 -4.79
C GLN A 49 4.33 0.36 -5.28
N SER A 50 4.99 -0.73 -4.91
CA SER A 50 6.32 -1.03 -5.42
C SER A 50 6.53 -2.54 -5.51
N ASN A 51 7.34 -2.94 -6.49
CA ASN A 51 7.88 -4.29 -6.61
C ASN A 51 9.25 -4.40 -5.94
N HIS A 52 9.77 -3.30 -5.41
CA HIS A 52 11.09 -3.22 -4.80
C HIS A 52 10.97 -3.11 -3.29
N GLU A 53 11.46 -4.14 -2.59
CA GLU A 53 11.37 -4.20 -1.13
C GLU A 53 12.05 -3.00 -0.46
N GLY A 54 13.23 -2.61 -0.98
CA GLY A 54 13.96 -1.46 -0.46
C GLY A 54 13.19 -0.15 -0.59
N GLU A 55 12.50 0.06 -1.70
CA GLU A 55 11.65 1.23 -1.88
C GLU A 55 10.51 1.26 -0.88
N MET A 56 9.91 0.11 -0.62
CA MET A 56 8.84 0.00 0.36
C MET A 56 9.35 0.33 1.77
N VAL A 57 10.52 -0.19 2.13
CA VAL A 57 11.16 0.12 3.42
C VAL A 57 11.40 1.63 3.54
N GLU A 58 11.95 2.25 2.50
CA GLU A 58 12.24 3.70 2.51
C GLU A 58 10.96 4.53 2.59
N ARG A 59 9.90 4.09 1.91
CA ARG A 59 8.61 4.79 1.99
C ARG A 59 8.05 4.76 3.41
N ILE A 60 8.15 3.61 4.08
CA ILE A 60 7.74 3.47 5.48
C ILE A 60 8.60 4.37 6.37
N GLN A 61 9.92 4.36 6.19
CA GLN A 61 10.82 5.20 6.98
C GLN A 61 10.53 6.69 6.85
N SER A 62 10.06 7.13 5.68
CA SER A 62 9.73 8.53 5.45
C SER A 62 8.66 9.06 6.40
N LEU A 63 7.87 8.17 6.98
CA LEU A 63 6.82 8.54 7.93
C LEU A 63 7.36 9.02 9.28
N MET A 64 8.63 8.80 9.58
CA MET A 64 9.26 9.37 10.78
C MET A 64 9.35 10.88 10.68
N ASP A 65 9.58 11.41 9.48
CA ASP A 65 9.71 12.85 9.24
C ASP A 65 8.39 13.49 8.81
N GLN A 66 7.50 12.71 8.24
CA GLN A 66 6.19 13.16 7.78
C GLN A 66 5.11 12.22 8.34
N PRO A 67 4.80 12.34 9.64
CA PRO A 67 3.86 11.43 10.29
C PRO A 67 2.46 11.50 9.69
N ILE A 68 1.79 10.35 9.71
CA ILE A 68 0.40 10.20 9.28
C ILE A 68 -0.38 9.46 10.37
N ASP A 69 -1.69 9.33 10.18
CA ASP A 69 -2.56 8.75 11.21
C ASP A 69 -2.65 7.23 11.13
N GLY A 70 -2.47 6.66 9.94
CA GLY A 70 -2.57 5.21 9.80
C GLY A 70 -2.01 4.69 8.49
N ILE A 71 -1.74 3.38 8.49
CA ILE A 71 -1.28 2.64 7.33
C ILE A 71 -2.22 1.47 7.10
N VAL A 72 -2.64 1.28 5.85
CA VAL A 72 -3.29 0.06 5.40
C VAL A 72 -2.36 -0.59 4.39
N MET A 73 -1.94 -1.83 4.66
CA MET A 73 -0.94 -2.48 3.83
C MET A 73 -1.41 -3.82 3.31
N ASN A 74 -1.24 -4.02 2.01
CA ASN A 74 -1.32 -5.34 1.39
C ASN A 74 0.09 -5.71 0.91
N PRO A 75 0.85 -6.48 1.69
CA PRO A 75 2.23 -6.81 1.33
C PRO A 75 2.35 -7.86 0.24
N ALA A 76 1.25 -8.47 -0.18
CA ALA A 76 1.22 -9.52 -1.21
C ALA A 76 2.23 -10.62 -0.87
N ALA A 77 3.14 -10.96 -1.79
CA ALA A 77 4.11 -12.04 -1.57
C ALA A 77 5.06 -11.78 -0.39
N TRP A 78 5.30 -10.52 -0.04
CA TRP A 78 6.16 -10.18 1.10
C TRP A 78 5.56 -10.57 2.44
N THR A 79 4.29 -10.89 2.51
CA THR A 79 3.63 -11.36 3.73
C THR A 79 4.38 -12.54 4.36
N HIS A 80 4.94 -13.41 3.51
CA HIS A 80 5.57 -14.65 3.95
C HIS A 80 7.09 -14.57 4.06
N THR A 81 7.72 -13.50 3.57
CA THR A 81 9.17 -13.46 3.37
C THR A 81 9.86 -12.24 3.96
N SER A 82 9.18 -11.11 4.09
CA SER A 82 9.89 -9.86 4.39
C SER A 82 9.96 -9.55 5.88
N VAL A 83 11.09 -9.90 6.47
CA VAL A 83 11.47 -9.43 7.81
C VAL A 83 11.82 -7.95 7.75
N ALA A 84 12.39 -7.46 6.64
CA ALA A 84 12.79 -6.07 6.49
C ALA A 84 11.60 -5.10 6.58
N ILE A 85 10.48 -5.43 5.93
CA ILE A 85 9.27 -4.61 5.99
C ILE A 85 8.66 -4.65 7.40
N ARG A 86 8.62 -5.82 8.01
CA ARG A 86 8.14 -5.98 9.38
C ARG A 86 8.94 -5.09 10.34
N ASP A 87 10.25 -5.10 10.21
CA ASP A 87 11.14 -4.32 11.05
C ASP A 87 10.96 -2.82 10.80
N ALA A 88 10.79 -2.40 9.54
CA ALA A 88 10.56 -1.00 9.20
C ALA A 88 9.28 -0.47 9.84
N ILE A 89 8.21 -1.24 9.82
CA ILE A 89 6.95 -0.86 10.48
C ILE A 89 7.13 -0.74 11.98
N ALA A 90 7.84 -1.68 12.59
CA ALA A 90 8.13 -1.63 14.03
C ALA A 90 8.98 -0.40 14.40
N ALA A 91 9.87 0.02 13.51
CA ALA A 91 10.77 1.12 13.77
C ALA A 91 10.09 2.49 13.82
N ILE A 92 8.98 2.66 13.12
CA ILE A 92 8.26 3.95 13.08
C ILE A 92 7.17 4.07 14.13
N ASP A 93 6.90 3.00 14.81
CA ASP A 93 5.80 2.96 15.82
C ASP A 93 6.14 3.68 17.12
#